data_61001d4f60429715045ab95e367c2f85
#
_entry.id   61001d4f60429715045ab95e367c2f85
#
_cell.length_a   1.000
_cell.length_b   1.000
_cell.length_c   1.000
_cell.angle_alpha   90.00
_cell.angle_beta   90.00
_cell.angle_gamma   90.00
#
_symmetry.space_group_name_H-M   'P 1'
#
loop_
_entity.id
_entity.type
_entity.pdbx_description
1 polymer ?
#
loop_
_entity_poly.entity_id
_entity_poly.type
_entity_poly.pdbx_seq_one_letter_code
_entity_poly.pdbx_strand_id
1 'polypeptide(L)'
;MTPTNVVSMDFETKEALEDFLETYERDSPTLYPDAEMLLMIKTTETSCVGVSVYPNEKARGLAESRTSGKLKYLVKENFRLSGDMVVKHVFTNKGELND
;
A
#
# COMPACT_ATOMS: atom_id res chain seq x y z
N MET A 1 -10.93 13.95 8.87
CA MET A 1 -11.10 12.93 7.83
C MET A 1 -9.77 12.31 7.56
N THR A 2 -9.75 11.03 7.32
CA THR A 2 -8.49 10.29 7.16
C THR A 2 -8.47 9.62 5.79
N PRO A 3 -7.96 10.32 4.77
CA PRO A 3 -7.96 9.81 3.39
C PRO A 3 -7.25 8.47 3.27
N THR A 4 -7.87 7.54 2.57
CA THR A 4 -7.37 6.19 2.43
C THR A 4 -7.51 5.73 0.99
N ASN A 5 -6.48 5.09 0.47
CA ASN A 5 -6.51 4.49 -0.86
C ASN A 5 -6.37 2.97 -0.73
N VAL A 6 -7.14 2.26 -1.54
CA VAL A 6 -7.03 0.81 -1.68
C VAL A 6 -6.81 0.51 -3.15
N VAL A 7 -5.68 -0.11 -3.48
CA VAL A 7 -5.28 -0.34 -4.87
C VAL A 7 -4.96 -1.82 -5.07
N SER A 8 -5.58 -2.43 -6.07
CA SER A 8 -5.28 -3.81 -6.47
C SER A 8 -4.43 -3.78 -7.73
N MET A 9 -3.30 -4.48 -7.69
CA MET A 9 -2.31 -4.46 -8.76
C MET A 9 -1.93 -5.86 -9.20
N ASP A 10 -1.77 -6.03 -10.52
CA ASP A 10 -1.27 -7.27 -11.11
C ASP A 10 0.07 -7.00 -11.77
N PHE A 11 0.99 -7.93 -11.60
CA PHE A 11 2.32 -7.88 -12.19
C PHE A 11 2.48 -8.97 -13.24
N GLU A 12 3.42 -8.76 -14.16
CA GLU A 12 3.62 -9.69 -15.25
C GLU A 12 4.14 -11.04 -14.80
N THR A 13 5.01 -11.05 -13.78
CA THR A 13 5.62 -12.27 -13.28
C THR A 13 5.66 -12.26 -11.76
N LYS A 14 5.87 -13.45 -11.20
CA LYS A 14 6.08 -13.60 -9.76
C LYS A 14 7.30 -12.79 -9.30
N GLU A 15 8.36 -12.83 -10.09
CA GLU A 15 9.60 -12.11 -9.78
C GLU A 15 9.39 -10.60 -9.77
N ALA A 16 8.58 -10.09 -10.69
CA ALA A 16 8.27 -8.67 -10.74
C ALA A 16 7.51 -8.23 -9.48
N LEU A 17 6.55 -9.04 -9.02
CA LEU A 17 5.84 -8.75 -7.79
C LEU A 17 6.78 -8.79 -6.59
N GLU A 18 7.62 -9.82 -6.50
CA GLU A 18 8.54 -9.94 -5.37
C GLU A 18 9.51 -8.77 -5.30
N ASP A 19 10.01 -8.34 -6.46
CA ASP A 19 10.88 -7.16 -6.54
C ASP A 19 10.14 -5.89 -6.09
N PHE A 20 8.91 -5.73 -6.53
CA PHE A 20 8.07 -4.61 -6.10
C PHE A 20 7.86 -4.61 -4.59
N LEU A 21 7.53 -5.75 -4.01
CA LEU A 21 7.28 -5.84 -2.59
C LEU A 21 8.54 -5.52 -1.77
N GLU A 22 9.69 -6.03 -2.20
CA GLU A 22 10.95 -5.74 -1.54
C GLU A 22 11.28 -4.25 -1.60
N THR A 23 11.14 -3.65 -2.78
CA THR A 23 11.39 -2.23 -2.98
C THR A 23 10.43 -1.38 -2.15
N TYR A 24 9.16 -1.77 -2.12
CA TYR A 24 8.13 -1.06 -1.36
C TYR A 24 8.47 -1.08 0.13
N GLU A 25 8.82 -2.23 0.67
CA GLU A 25 9.19 -2.35 2.08
C GLU A 25 10.40 -1.48 2.43
N ARG A 26 11.42 -1.52 1.58
CA ARG A 26 12.65 -0.79 1.82
C ARG A 26 12.49 0.72 1.69
N ASP A 27 11.81 1.18 0.63
CA ASP A 27 11.80 2.58 0.26
C ASP A 27 10.59 3.39 0.77
N SER A 28 9.54 2.72 1.25
CA SER A 28 8.33 3.41 1.69
C SER A 28 8.56 4.48 2.76
N PRO A 29 9.39 4.25 3.77
CA PRO A 29 9.62 5.30 4.77
C PRO A 29 10.19 6.59 4.18
N THR A 30 10.97 6.48 3.10
CA THR A 30 11.55 7.63 2.41
C THR A 30 10.57 8.24 1.42
N LEU A 31 9.83 7.40 0.69
CA LEU A 31 8.91 7.89 -0.34
C LEU A 31 7.62 8.44 0.23
N TYR A 32 7.15 7.91 1.35
CA TYR A 32 5.87 8.28 1.93
C TYR A 32 5.99 8.65 3.40
N PRO A 33 6.82 9.64 3.73
CA PRO A 33 7.08 9.98 5.14
C PRO A 33 5.85 10.49 5.87
N ASP A 34 4.85 10.99 5.14
CA ASP A 34 3.65 11.56 5.73
C ASP A 34 2.50 10.56 5.86
N ALA A 35 2.68 9.33 5.42
CA ALA A 35 1.65 8.32 5.54
C ALA A 35 1.51 7.87 7.00
N GLU A 36 0.28 7.67 7.44
CA GLU A 36 0.03 7.12 8.77
C GLU A 36 0.20 5.62 8.79
N MET A 37 -0.19 4.96 7.72
CA MET A 37 -0.12 3.51 7.64
C MET A 37 -0.02 3.07 6.18
N LEU A 38 0.83 2.10 5.94
CA LEU A 38 0.97 1.48 4.62
C LEU A 38 0.93 -0.03 4.83
N LEU A 39 0.04 -0.70 4.10
CA LEU A 39 -0.07 -2.15 4.10
C LEU A 39 0.01 -2.65 2.67
N MET A 40 0.70 -3.75 2.47
CA MET A 40 0.73 -4.41 1.17
C MET A 40 0.46 -5.88 1.39
N ILE A 41 -0.60 -6.37 0.77
CA ILE A 41 -1.09 -7.74 0.94
C ILE A 41 -0.87 -8.50 -0.37
N LYS A 42 -0.08 -9.57 -0.31
CA LYS A 42 0.11 -10.44 -1.46
C LYS A 42 -1.12 -11.34 -1.57
N THR A 43 -1.84 -11.24 -2.66
CA THR A 43 -3.09 -12.00 -2.86
C THR A 43 -2.92 -13.22 -3.74
N THR A 44 -2.00 -13.18 -4.70
CA THR A 44 -1.63 -14.33 -5.53
C THR A 44 -0.12 -14.23 -5.80
N GLU A 45 0.42 -15.16 -6.59
CA GLU A 45 1.84 -15.10 -6.97
C GLU A 45 2.20 -13.85 -7.76
N THR A 46 1.22 -13.24 -8.43
CA THR A 46 1.45 -12.09 -9.31
C THR A 46 0.62 -10.88 -8.95
N SER A 47 -0.15 -10.94 -7.86
CA SER A 47 -1.07 -9.85 -7.49
C SER A 47 -0.92 -9.42 -6.04
N CYS A 48 -1.19 -8.16 -5.78
CA CYS A 48 -1.22 -7.64 -4.42
C CYS A 48 -2.25 -6.51 -4.29
N VAL A 49 -2.58 -6.20 -3.03
CA VAL A 49 -3.49 -5.09 -2.70
C VAL A 49 -2.75 -4.18 -1.72
N GLY A 50 -2.68 -2.91 -2.05
CA GLY A 50 -2.10 -1.90 -1.18
C GLY A 50 -3.17 -1.08 -0.48
N VAL A 51 -2.95 -0.82 0.79
CA VAL A 51 -3.79 0.10 1.58
C VAL A 51 -2.89 1.18 2.13
N SER A 52 -3.23 2.43 1.87
CA SER A 52 -2.46 3.56 2.37
C SER A 52 -3.39 4.56 3.04
N VAL A 53 -2.98 5.02 4.21
CA VAL A 53 -3.76 5.91 5.04
C VAL A 53 -2.94 7.17 5.30
N TYR A 54 -3.55 8.34 5.10
CA TYR A 54 -2.88 9.62 5.20
C TYR A 54 -3.60 10.54 6.19
N PRO A 55 -2.87 11.45 6.86
CA PRO A 55 -3.49 12.36 7.82
C PRO A 55 -4.41 13.40 7.17
N ASN A 56 -4.17 13.75 5.91
CA ASN A 56 -4.96 14.73 5.18
C ASN A 56 -4.80 14.58 3.68
N GLU A 57 -5.61 15.33 2.92
CA GLU A 57 -5.60 15.27 1.46
C GLU A 57 -4.28 15.71 0.85
N LYS A 58 -3.61 16.65 1.47
CA LYS A 58 -2.33 17.13 0.98
C LYS A 58 -1.28 16.01 1.01
N ALA A 59 -1.24 15.27 2.12
CA ALA A 59 -0.31 14.14 2.26
C ALA A 59 -0.60 13.06 1.22
N ARG A 60 -1.88 12.76 0.99
CA ARG A 60 -2.29 11.79 -0.03
C ARG A 60 -1.85 12.24 -1.42
N GLY A 61 -2.10 13.49 -1.76
CA GLY A 61 -1.72 14.03 -3.05
C GLY A 61 -0.22 13.98 -3.29
N LEU A 62 0.58 14.30 -2.28
CA LEU A 62 2.04 14.22 -2.38
C LEU A 62 2.50 12.79 -2.61
N ALA A 63 1.90 11.82 -1.90
CA ALA A 63 2.25 10.42 -2.07
C ALA A 63 1.91 9.92 -3.46
N GLU A 64 0.74 10.26 -3.98
CA GLU A 64 0.33 9.88 -5.34
C GLU A 64 1.29 10.46 -6.38
N SER A 65 1.69 11.72 -6.20
CA SER A 65 2.65 12.37 -7.08
C SER A 65 4.00 11.65 -7.09
N ARG A 66 4.47 11.22 -5.92
CA ARG A 66 5.74 10.50 -5.80
C ARG A 66 5.68 9.09 -6.37
N THR A 67 4.52 8.47 -6.32
CA THR A 67 4.32 7.12 -6.84
C THR A 67 4.26 7.08 -8.36
N SER A 68 3.81 8.16 -8.97
CA SER A 68 3.67 8.25 -10.41
C SER A 68 4.98 7.93 -11.11
N GLY A 69 4.97 6.99 -12.02
CA GLY A 69 6.16 6.58 -12.76
C GLY A 69 7.06 5.57 -12.06
N LYS A 70 6.74 5.20 -10.82
CA LYS A 70 7.53 4.22 -10.07
C LYS A 70 7.09 2.78 -10.32
N LEU A 71 5.93 2.60 -10.91
CA LEU A 71 5.35 1.26 -11.12
C LEU A 71 5.61 0.77 -12.54
N LYS A 72 6.88 0.70 -12.92
CA LYS A 72 7.28 0.32 -14.29
C LYS A 72 6.93 -1.12 -14.66
N TYR A 73 6.88 -1.99 -13.68
CA TYR A 73 6.65 -3.42 -13.90
C TYR A 73 5.20 -3.83 -13.63
N LEU A 74 4.36 -2.84 -13.36
CA LEU A 74 2.94 -3.06 -13.15
C LEU A 74 2.29 -3.32 -14.49
N VAL A 75 1.66 -4.48 -14.63
CA VAL A 75 0.91 -4.81 -15.83
C VAL A 75 -0.45 -4.12 -15.80
N LYS A 76 -1.09 -4.16 -14.64
CA LYS A 76 -2.46 -3.70 -14.54
C LYS A 76 -2.81 -3.28 -13.13
N GLU A 77 -3.45 -2.12 -13.02
CA GLU A 77 -4.11 -1.70 -11.81
C GLU A 77 -5.56 -2.10 -11.96
N ASN A 78 -5.99 -3.14 -11.23
CA ASN A 78 -7.32 -3.69 -11.36
C ASN A 78 -8.41 -2.74 -10.87
N PHE A 79 -8.18 -2.15 -9.71
CA PHE A 79 -9.08 -1.13 -9.19
C PHE A 79 -8.32 -0.23 -8.23
N ARG A 80 -8.88 0.96 -8.09
CA ARG A 80 -8.42 1.93 -7.10
C ARG A 80 -9.65 2.50 -6.42
N LEU A 81 -9.70 2.39 -5.11
CA LEU A 81 -10.76 2.95 -4.30
C LEU A 81 -10.18 4.00 -3.40
N SER A 82 -10.87 5.12 -3.26
CA SER A 82 -10.47 6.20 -2.36
C SER A 82 -11.63 6.50 -1.43
N GLY A 83 -11.33 6.66 -0.16
CA GLY A 83 -12.34 6.94 0.83
C GLY A 83 -11.70 7.50 2.08
N ASP A 84 -12.41 7.38 3.20
CA ASP A 84 -11.93 7.82 4.49
C ASP A 84 -11.96 6.67 5.47
N MET A 85 -10.89 6.52 6.23
CA MET A 85 -10.87 5.53 7.30
C MET A 85 -11.68 6.10 8.46
N VAL A 86 -12.75 5.41 8.82
CA VAL A 86 -13.67 5.87 9.87
C VAL A 86 -13.58 5.06 11.15
N VAL A 87 -13.00 3.87 11.07
CA VAL A 87 -12.78 3.01 12.24
C VAL A 87 -11.38 2.45 12.18
N LYS A 88 -10.64 2.59 13.26
CA LYS A 88 -9.29 2.04 13.36
C LYS A 88 -9.09 1.43 14.73
N HIS A 89 -8.80 0.15 14.75
CA HIS A 89 -8.38 -0.55 15.95
C HIS A 89 -7.07 -1.25 15.62
N VAL A 90 -6.06 -1.04 16.43
CA VAL A 90 -4.78 -1.74 16.30
C VAL A 90 -4.56 -2.51 17.59
N PHE A 91 -4.43 -3.82 17.46
CA PHE A 91 -4.24 -4.70 18.61
C PHE A 91 -2.82 -5.24 18.57
N THR A 92 -2.14 -5.15 19.69
CA THR A 92 -0.77 -5.64 19.81
C THR A 92 -0.79 -6.96 20.57
N ASN A 93 0.27 -7.74 20.40
CA ASN A 93 0.47 -9.01 21.14
C ASN A 93 -0.60 -10.06 20.90
N LYS A 94 -1.31 -9.97 19.79
CA LYS A 94 -2.37 -10.94 19.47
C LYS A 94 -1.84 -12.34 19.22
N GLY A 95 -0.62 -12.43 18.68
CA GLY A 95 0.00 -13.72 18.45
C GLY A 95 0.22 -14.53 19.71
N GLU A 96 0.39 -13.87 20.83
CA GLU A 96 0.64 -14.52 22.11
C GLU A 96 -0.62 -15.20 22.66
N LEU A 97 -1.79 -14.81 22.21
CA LEU A 97 -3.05 -15.33 22.70
C LEU A 97 -3.47 -16.63 22.02
N ASN A 98 -2.79 -17.03 20.99
CA ASN A 98 -3.13 -18.20 20.17
C ASN A 98 -2.37 -19.46 20.56
N ASP A 99 -1.50 -19.36 21.50
CA ASP A 99 -0.65 -20.49 21.94
C ASP A 99 -1.37 -21.47 22.81
#